data_8823c8d7e753405ffd40430a5c3ab1e7
#
_entry.id   8823c8d7e753405ffd40430a5c3ab1e7
#
_cell.length_a   1.000
_cell.length_b   1.000
_cell.length_c   1.000
_cell.angle_alpha   90.00
_cell.angle_beta   90.00
_cell.angle_gamma   90.00
#
_symmetry.space_group_name_H-M   'P 1'
#
loop_
_entity.id
_entity.type
_entity.pdbx_description
1 polymer ?
#
loop_
_entity_poly.entity_id
_entity_poly.type
_entity_poly.pdbx_seq_one_letter_code
_entity_poly.pdbx_strand_id
1 'polypeptide(L)'
;MLTRTFIALEMNNVQQGQLAELIRQLALLMPGVRWVDPAGIHLTLAFLGELDDEQLADAIQVAELAASQCSAFSYRLSRLGIFGAPEQPRVIWMGINEPSGSLQRLQRTLSRELARRSFELDKRGFSPHLTLARVKAPLTSDEQQHLQRLLAGQQAGLVSAQSYQVNALYVMKSELFRTGASYTCLRVCALQ
;
A
#
# COMPACT_ATOMS: atom_id res chain seq x y z
N MET A 1 22.63 -13.00 4.48
CA MET A 1 21.81 -12.22 5.48
C MET A 1 20.36 -12.28 5.05
N LEU A 2 19.41 -12.38 6.03
CA LEU A 2 17.99 -12.34 5.65
C LEU A 2 17.51 -10.90 5.55
N THR A 3 16.80 -10.58 4.46
CA THR A 3 16.25 -9.25 4.17
C THR A 3 14.74 -9.32 4.03
N ARG A 4 14.01 -8.66 4.92
CA ARG A 4 12.55 -8.58 4.84
C ARG A 4 12.14 -7.69 3.66
N THR A 5 11.54 -8.29 2.64
CA THR A 5 11.35 -7.70 1.32
C THR A 5 9.88 -7.67 0.90
N PHE A 6 9.51 -6.64 0.17
CA PHE A 6 8.23 -6.52 -0.53
C PHE A 6 8.39 -5.74 -1.84
N ILE A 7 7.43 -5.86 -2.75
CA ILE A 7 7.39 -5.12 -4.00
C ILE A 7 6.18 -4.18 -3.95
N ALA A 8 6.38 -2.91 -4.31
CA ALA A 8 5.38 -1.87 -4.14
C ALA A 8 5.45 -0.79 -5.24
N LEU A 9 4.40 0.03 -5.28
CA LEU A 9 4.41 1.33 -5.92
C LEU A 9 4.58 2.40 -4.84
N GLU A 10 5.50 3.33 -5.06
CA GLU A 10 5.72 4.47 -4.17
C GLU A 10 4.81 5.65 -4.54
N MET A 11 4.61 6.51 -3.56
CA MET A 11 3.83 7.74 -3.69
C MET A 11 4.77 8.90 -4.02
N ASN A 12 4.39 9.76 -4.97
CA ASN A 12 5.12 10.99 -5.22
C ASN A 12 4.88 12.04 -4.12
N ASN A 13 5.69 13.09 -4.08
CA ASN A 13 5.62 14.12 -3.03
C ASN A 13 4.25 14.81 -2.93
N VAL A 14 3.58 15.04 -4.07
CA VAL A 14 2.23 15.66 -4.09
C VAL A 14 1.22 14.75 -3.40
N GLN A 15 1.26 13.48 -3.72
CA GLN A 15 0.38 12.47 -3.15
C GLN A 15 0.67 12.25 -1.66
N GLN A 16 1.94 12.21 -1.27
CA GLN A 16 2.34 12.13 0.14
C GLN A 16 1.81 13.34 0.93
N GLY A 17 1.91 14.55 0.39
CA GLY A 17 1.37 15.76 1.01
C GLY A 17 -0.15 15.70 1.20
N GLN A 18 -0.89 15.19 0.22
CA GLN A 18 -2.35 15.03 0.34
C GLN A 18 -2.73 13.96 1.35
N LEU A 19 -2.02 12.84 1.39
CA LEU A 19 -2.24 11.80 2.40
C LEU A 19 -1.86 12.26 3.80
N ALA A 20 -0.82 13.08 3.94
CA ALA A 20 -0.44 13.70 5.21
C ALA A 20 -1.55 14.60 5.75
N GLU A 21 -2.13 15.45 4.90
CA GLU A 21 -3.23 16.32 5.28
C GLU A 21 -4.49 15.52 5.64
N LEU A 22 -4.81 14.49 4.87
CA LEU A 22 -5.90 13.58 5.19
C LEU A 22 -5.70 12.91 6.56
N ILE A 23 -4.51 12.34 6.80
CA ILE A 23 -4.18 11.71 8.09
C ILE A 23 -4.29 12.71 9.23
N ARG A 24 -3.80 13.95 9.04
CA ARG A 24 -3.91 15.01 10.06
C ARG A 24 -5.37 15.28 10.44
N GLN A 25 -6.27 15.36 9.47
CA GLN A 25 -7.70 15.56 9.70
C GLN A 25 -8.34 14.37 10.42
N LEU A 26 -8.04 13.16 9.98
CA LEU A 26 -8.56 11.92 10.57
C LEU A 26 -8.04 11.72 12.00
N ALA A 27 -6.80 12.11 12.29
CA ALA A 27 -6.19 12.00 13.62
C ALA A 27 -6.88 12.94 14.63
N LEU A 28 -7.41 14.07 14.21
CA LEU A 28 -8.23 14.93 15.08
C LEU A 28 -9.56 14.28 15.46
N LEU A 29 -10.13 13.48 14.58
CA LEU A 29 -11.41 12.77 14.82
C LEU A 29 -11.22 11.45 15.59
N MET A 30 -10.06 10.81 15.43
CA MET A 30 -9.74 9.51 16.01
C MET A 30 -8.32 9.52 16.62
N PRO A 31 -8.13 10.22 17.76
CA PRO A 31 -6.81 10.42 18.38
C PRO A 31 -6.20 9.14 18.96
N GLY A 32 -7.01 8.14 19.30
CA GLY A 32 -6.55 6.84 19.81
C GLY A 32 -6.00 5.91 18.71
N VAL A 33 -6.18 6.27 17.44
CA VAL A 33 -5.71 5.45 16.30
C VAL A 33 -4.24 5.73 16.01
N ARG A 34 -3.45 4.66 15.79
CA ARG A 34 -2.07 4.80 15.37
C ARG A 34 -1.97 4.99 13.85
N TRP A 35 -1.88 6.24 13.44
CA TRP A 35 -1.68 6.63 12.05
C TRP A 35 -0.24 6.32 11.60
N VAL A 36 -0.09 5.97 10.31
CA VAL A 36 1.24 5.73 9.71
C VAL A 36 1.91 7.04 9.35
N ASP A 37 3.23 7.01 9.24
CA ASP A 37 3.98 8.12 8.66
C ASP A 37 3.65 8.22 7.16
N PRO A 38 3.16 9.37 6.66
CA PRO A 38 2.84 9.56 5.25
C PRO A 38 4.00 9.26 4.30
N ALA A 39 5.25 9.50 4.72
CA ALA A 39 6.44 9.20 3.93
C ALA A 39 6.64 7.69 3.69
N GLY A 40 6.08 6.83 4.56
CA GLY A 40 6.14 5.38 4.43
C GLY A 40 4.94 4.76 3.72
N ILE A 41 3.97 5.56 3.23
CA ILE A 41 2.80 5.02 2.54
C ILE A 41 3.19 4.52 1.16
N HIS A 42 2.77 3.30 0.84
CA HIS A 42 3.01 2.65 -0.44
C HIS A 42 1.85 1.71 -0.78
N LEU A 43 1.73 1.35 -2.06
CA LEU A 43 0.81 0.33 -2.51
C LEU A 43 1.56 -0.98 -2.68
N THR A 44 1.38 -1.92 -1.76
CA THR A 44 2.03 -3.23 -1.83
C THR A 44 1.43 -4.08 -2.95
N LEU A 45 2.30 -4.59 -3.85
CA LEU A 45 1.96 -5.53 -4.91
C LEU A 45 2.20 -6.97 -4.49
N ALA A 46 3.31 -7.24 -3.79
CA ALA A 46 3.66 -8.54 -3.26
C ALA A 46 4.50 -8.40 -1.99
N PHE A 47 4.14 -9.12 -0.94
CA PHE A 47 4.96 -9.26 0.27
C PHE A 47 5.70 -10.59 0.21
N LEU A 48 7.04 -10.55 0.29
CA LEU A 48 7.90 -11.72 0.05
C LEU A 48 8.48 -12.31 1.34
N GLY A 49 8.39 -11.58 2.47
CA GLY A 49 8.97 -12.01 3.73
C GLY A 49 10.49 -11.85 3.80
N GLU A 50 11.13 -12.70 4.55
CA GLU A 50 12.59 -12.69 4.72
C GLU A 50 13.25 -13.51 3.61
N LEU A 51 14.09 -12.88 2.80
CA LEU A 51 14.79 -13.44 1.66
C LEU A 51 16.28 -13.51 1.92
N ASP A 52 16.93 -14.57 1.49
CA ASP A 52 18.38 -14.62 1.36
C ASP A 52 18.86 -13.85 0.10
N ASP A 53 20.18 -13.81 -0.13
CA ASP A 53 20.75 -13.01 -1.21
C ASP A 53 20.38 -13.55 -2.61
N GLU A 54 20.21 -14.87 -2.77
CA GLU A 54 19.79 -15.52 -4.02
C GLU A 54 18.31 -15.23 -4.30
N GLN A 55 17.46 -15.44 -3.33
CA GLN A 55 16.03 -15.12 -3.42
C GLN A 55 15.80 -13.62 -3.69
N LEU A 56 16.60 -12.75 -3.08
CA LEU A 56 16.52 -11.31 -3.34
C LEU A 56 16.88 -10.97 -4.78
N ALA A 57 17.94 -11.58 -5.33
CA ALA A 57 18.32 -11.41 -6.72
C ALA A 57 17.19 -11.87 -7.66
N ASP A 58 16.58 -13.01 -7.37
CA ASP A 58 15.42 -13.53 -8.09
C ASP A 58 14.21 -12.59 -8.03
N ALA A 59 13.88 -12.05 -6.87
CA ALA A 59 12.79 -11.10 -6.70
C ALA A 59 13.02 -9.81 -7.53
N ILE A 60 14.26 -9.32 -7.59
CA ILE A 60 14.64 -8.17 -8.42
C ILE A 60 14.44 -8.48 -9.91
N GLN A 61 14.92 -9.62 -10.40
CA GLN A 61 14.75 -10.03 -11.81
C GLN A 61 13.27 -10.15 -12.18
N VAL A 62 12.44 -10.72 -11.29
CA VAL A 62 10.99 -10.80 -11.52
C VAL A 62 10.36 -9.42 -11.57
N ALA A 63 10.76 -8.52 -10.69
CA ALA A 63 10.27 -7.14 -10.67
C ALA A 63 10.63 -6.41 -11.98
N GLU A 64 11.86 -6.54 -12.46
CA GLU A 64 12.32 -5.97 -13.73
C GLU A 64 11.55 -6.55 -14.92
N LEU A 65 11.36 -7.87 -14.96
CA LEU A 65 10.57 -8.51 -16.00
C LEU A 65 9.11 -8.05 -16.00
N ALA A 66 8.48 -7.96 -14.83
CA ALA A 66 7.09 -7.51 -14.75
C ALA A 66 6.95 -6.04 -15.17
N ALA A 67 7.92 -5.18 -14.79
CA ALA A 67 7.96 -3.79 -15.18
C ALA A 67 8.12 -3.61 -16.69
N SER A 68 9.02 -4.36 -17.33
CA SER A 68 9.26 -4.30 -18.77
C SER A 68 8.06 -4.74 -19.63
N GLN A 69 7.07 -5.37 -19.05
CA GLN A 69 5.84 -5.82 -19.72
C GLN A 69 4.62 -4.94 -19.41
N CYS A 70 4.81 -3.84 -18.70
CA CYS A 70 3.73 -2.95 -18.29
C CYS A 70 4.05 -1.52 -18.67
N SER A 71 3.16 -0.89 -19.45
CA SER A 71 3.26 0.54 -19.74
C SER A 71 2.88 1.36 -18.51
N ALA A 72 3.45 2.57 -18.42
CA ALA A 72 3.07 3.54 -17.40
C ALA A 72 1.55 3.76 -17.40
N PHE A 73 0.97 3.91 -16.23
CA PHE A 73 -0.47 4.08 -16.06
C PHE A 73 -0.76 5.09 -14.94
N SER A 74 -2.02 5.43 -14.78
CA SER A 74 -2.41 6.33 -13.69
C SER A 74 -3.60 5.77 -12.91
N TYR A 75 -3.71 6.20 -11.66
CA TYR A 75 -4.82 5.87 -10.79
C TYR A 75 -5.31 7.10 -10.02
N ARG A 76 -6.45 6.97 -9.36
CA ARG A 76 -6.99 7.94 -8.42
C ARG A 76 -7.20 7.29 -7.07
N LEU A 77 -7.12 8.09 -6.01
CA LEU A 77 -7.61 7.66 -4.71
C LEU A 77 -9.13 7.50 -4.78
N SER A 78 -9.67 6.53 -4.05
CA SER A 78 -11.10 6.28 -4.05
C SER A 78 -11.70 6.51 -2.67
N ARG A 79 -12.22 5.50 -2.03
CA ARG A 79 -12.89 5.61 -0.72
C ARG A 79 -12.02 5.07 0.40
N LEU A 80 -12.28 5.50 1.62
CA LEU A 80 -11.77 4.84 2.81
C LEU A 80 -12.42 3.47 2.97
N GLY A 81 -11.66 2.55 3.55
CA GLY A 81 -12.14 1.24 3.91
C GLY A 81 -11.39 0.69 5.12
N ILE A 82 -11.81 -0.47 5.57
CA ILE A 82 -11.21 -1.17 6.71
C ILE A 82 -10.93 -2.62 6.37
N PHE A 83 -9.94 -3.19 7.06
CA PHE A 83 -9.82 -4.64 7.24
C PHE A 83 -10.14 -4.98 8.70
N GLY A 84 -10.86 -6.08 8.89
CA GLY A 84 -11.44 -6.48 10.17
C GLY A 84 -12.94 -6.25 10.19
N ALA A 85 -13.58 -6.59 11.30
CA ALA A 85 -14.99 -6.32 11.51
C ALA A 85 -15.23 -4.81 11.73
N PRO A 86 -16.41 -4.27 11.35
CA PRO A 86 -16.75 -2.87 11.58
C PRO A 86 -16.61 -2.43 13.04
N GLU A 87 -16.90 -3.35 13.98
CA GLU A 87 -16.82 -3.12 15.43
C GLU A 87 -15.38 -3.24 15.96
N GLN A 88 -14.52 -3.94 15.22
CA GLN A 88 -13.11 -4.17 15.55
C GLN A 88 -12.22 -4.06 14.31
N PRO A 89 -12.12 -2.87 13.72
CA PRO A 89 -11.24 -2.66 12.58
C PRO A 89 -9.78 -2.87 13.00
N ARG A 90 -8.98 -3.45 12.12
CA ARG A 90 -7.54 -3.65 12.36
C ARG A 90 -6.68 -2.73 11.53
N VAL A 91 -7.17 -2.34 10.36
CA VAL A 91 -6.48 -1.44 9.42
C VAL A 91 -7.50 -0.49 8.84
N ILE A 92 -7.15 0.79 8.77
CA ILE A 92 -7.87 1.80 7.98
C ILE A 92 -7.02 2.07 6.74
N TRP A 93 -7.64 2.05 5.57
CA TRP A 93 -6.94 2.20 4.30
C TRP A 93 -7.69 3.10 3.31
N MET A 94 -6.94 3.65 2.36
CA MET A 94 -7.46 4.37 1.20
C MET A 94 -7.45 3.46 -0.02
N GLY A 95 -8.58 3.34 -0.69
CA GLY A 95 -8.72 2.55 -1.90
C GLY A 95 -8.13 3.24 -3.13
N ILE A 96 -7.90 2.42 -4.15
CA ILE A 96 -7.35 2.82 -5.44
C ILE A 96 -8.39 2.53 -6.53
N ASN A 97 -8.61 3.49 -7.41
CA ASN A 97 -9.39 3.33 -8.63
C ASN A 97 -8.45 3.46 -9.85
N GLU A 98 -8.19 2.35 -10.52
CA GLU A 98 -7.38 2.24 -11.73
C GLU A 98 -8.21 1.52 -12.82
N PRO A 99 -8.89 2.27 -13.70
CA PRO A 99 -9.89 1.71 -14.61
C PRO A 99 -9.33 1.00 -15.84
N SER A 100 -8.03 1.19 -16.17
CA SER A 100 -7.42 0.55 -17.36
C SER A 100 -7.12 -0.94 -17.15
N GLY A 101 -7.11 -1.41 -15.90
CA GLY A 101 -6.73 -2.76 -15.52
C GLY A 101 -5.22 -3.01 -15.54
N SER A 102 -4.39 -1.97 -15.74
CA SER A 102 -2.92 -2.09 -15.80
C SER A 102 -2.34 -2.53 -14.46
N LEU A 103 -2.82 -1.96 -13.36
CA LEU A 103 -2.43 -2.36 -12.01
C LEU A 103 -2.70 -3.85 -11.73
N GLN A 104 -3.87 -4.33 -12.14
CA GLN A 104 -4.26 -5.74 -11.98
C GLN A 104 -3.39 -6.66 -12.86
N ARG A 105 -3.06 -6.23 -14.09
CA ARG A 105 -2.20 -7.00 -14.99
C ARG A 105 -0.77 -7.06 -14.46
N LEU A 106 -0.22 -5.93 -14.01
CA LEU A 106 1.11 -5.86 -13.40
C LEU A 106 1.21 -6.80 -12.20
N GLN A 107 0.26 -6.72 -11.27
CA GLN A 107 0.25 -7.56 -10.07
C GLN A 107 0.11 -9.05 -10.42
N ARG A 108 -0.74 -9.42 -11.39
CA ARG A 108 -0.88 -10.82 -11.82
C ARG A 108 0.39 -11.35 -12.49
N THR A 109 1.04 -10.54 -13.35
CA THR A 109 2.31 -10.91 -13.96
C THR A 109 3.37 -11.14 -12.89
N LEU A 110 3.51 -10.19 -11.97
CA LEU A 110 4.43 -10.27 -10.84
C LEU A 110 4.19 -11.54 -10.02
N SER A 111 2.96 -11.80 -9.60
CA SER A 111 2.61 -12.98 -8.79
C SER A 111 2.87 -14.31 -9.51
N ARG A 112 2.57 -14.38 -10.81
CA ARG A 112 2.83 -15.56 -11.61
C ARG A 112 4.33 -15.87 -11.71
N GLU A 113 5.16 -14.86 -11.98
CA GLU A 113 6.59 -15.04 -12.13
C GLU A 113 7.28 -15.33 -10.77
N LEU A 114 6.80 -14.73 -9.68
CA LEU A 114 7.25 -15.07 -8.32
C LEU A 114 6.89 -16.53 -7.96
N ALA A 115 5.67 -16.97 -8.26
CA ALA A 115 5.24 -18.33 -7.99
C ALA A 115 6.06 -19.37 -8.78
N ARG A 116 6.47 -19.06 -10.02
CA ARG A 116 7.37 -19.91 -10.83
C ARG A 116 8.75 -20.11 -10.19
N ARG A 117 9.18 -19.16 -9.36
CA ARG A 117 10.44 -19.22 -8.59
C ARG A 117 10.22 -19.64 -7.14
N SER A 118 9.09 -20.31 -6.87
CA SER A 118 8.76 -20.89 -5.55
C SER A 118 8.61 -19.88 -4.41
N PHE A 119 8.33 -18.60 -4.71
CA PHE A 119 7.98 -17.65 -3.67
C PHE A 119 6.58 -17.96 -3.10
N GLU A 120 6.48 -18.00 -1.79
CA GLU A 120 5.19 -18.10 -1.09
C GLU A 120 4.49 -16.74 -1.12
N LEU A 121 3.33 -16.68 -1.76
CA LEU A 121 2.52 -15.46 -1.86
C LEU A 121 1.26 -15.58 -1.02
N ASP A 122 0.75 -14.42 -0.58
CA ASP A 122 -0.52 -14.35 0.12
C ASP A 122 -1.64 -14.93 -0.77
N LYS A 123 -2.37 -15.89 -0.25
CA LYS A 123 -3.48 -16.56 -0.95
C LYS A 123 -4.76 -15.72 -1.02
N ARG A 124 -4.82 -14.61 -0.25
CA ARG A 124 -5.93 -13.65 -0.33
C ARG A 124 -5.86 -12.90 -1.66
N GLY A 125 -7.01 -12.64 -2.25
CA GLY A 125 -7.09 -11.88 -3.51
C GLY A 125 -6.45 -10.50 -3.37
N PHE A 126 -5.86 -9.99 -4.45
CA PHE A 126 -5.28 -8.66 -4.50
C PHE A 126 -6.34 -7.58 -4.34
N SER A 127 -6.25 -6.81 -3.29
CA SER A 127 -7.07 -5.65 -3.00
C SER A 127 -6.17 -4.42 -2.89
N PRO A 128 -6.07 -3.60 -3.96
CA PRO A 128 -5.17 -2.46 -3.98
C PRO A 128 -5.61 -1.40 -2.97
N HIS A 129 -4.72 -1.07 -2.02
CA HIS A 129 -4.99 -0.12 -0.96
C HIS A 129 -3.71 0.54 -0.44
N LEU A 130 -3.86 1.73 0.12
CA LEU A 130 -2.83 2.44 0.87
C LEU A 130 -3.19 2.35 2.36
N THR A 131 -2.35 1.73 3.16
CA THR A 131 -2.56 1.69 4.61
C THR A 131 -2.38 3.06 5.22
N LEU A 132 -3.41 3.59 5.89
CA LEU A 132 -3.36 4.88 6.60
C LEU A 132 -3.17 4.71 8.10
N ALA A 133 -3.72 3.64 8.68
CA ALA A 133 -3.58 3.38 10.12
C ALA A 133 -3.65 1.89 10.46
N ARG A 134 -3.05 1.54 11.58
CA ARG A 134 -3.19 0.23 12.24
C ARG A 134 -3.86 0.43 13.59
N VAL A 135 -5.05 -0.14 13.74
CA VAL A 135 -5.83 -0.08 14.97
C VAL A 135 -5.36 -1.21 15.88
N LYS A 136 -4.73 -0.87 17.00
CA LYS A 136 -4.14 -1.82 17.96
C LYS A 136 -4.98 -1.99 19.22
N ALA A 137 -5.84 -1.03 19.52
CA ALA A 137 -6.75 -1.05 20.65
C ALA A 137 -8.18 -0.82 20.16
N PRO A 138 -9.21 -1.24 20.91
CA PRO A 138 -10.59 -0.93 20.60
C PRO A 138 -10.79 0.58 20.45
N LEU A 139 -11.56 0.98 19.44
CA LEU A 139 -11.96 2.39 19.25
C LEU A 139 -12.94 2.79 20.35
N THR A 140 -12.89 4.04 20.77
CA THR A 140 -13.94 4.64 21.61
C THR A 140 -15.26 4.72 20.83
N SER A 141 -16.38 4.91 21.52
CA SER A 141 -17.69 5.07 20.86
C SER A 141 -17.72 6.23 19.88
N ASP A 142 -17.08 7.34 20.19
CA ASP A 142 -17.00 8.52 19.31
C ASP A 142 -16.14 8.23 18.08
N GLU A 143 -14.96 7.62 18.24
CA GLU A 143 -14.11 7.23 17.13
C GLU A 143 -14.80 6.22 16.20
N GLN A 144 -15.54 5.26 16.78
CA GLN A 144 -16.30 4.30 16.00
C GLN A 144 -17.42 4.97 15.20
N GLN A 145 -18.11 5.93 15.78
CA GLN A 145 -19.14 6.71 15.09
C GLN A 145 -18.55 7.57 13.96
N HIS A 146 -17.38 8.19 14.18
CA HIS A 146 -16.67 8.93 13.14
C HIS A 146 -16.26 8.01 11.99
N LEU A 147 -15.68 6.85 12.30
CA LEU A 147 -15.28 5.88 11.29
C LEU A 147 -16.48 5.41 10.47
N GLN A 148 -17.62 5.10 11.08
CA GLN A 148 -18.83 4.69 10.38
C GLN A 148 -19.33 5.77 9.41
N ARG A 149 -19.34 7.03 9.81
CA ARG A 149 -19.72 8.16 8.92
C ARG A 149 -18.77 8.27 7.73
N LEU A 150 -17.47 8.13 7.94
CA LEU A 150 -16.46 8.15 6.89
C LEU A 150 -16.64 6.99 5.90
N LEU A 151 -16.93 5.78 6.39
CA LEU A 151 -17.18 4.61 5.55
C LEU A 151 -18.49 4.70 4.77
N ALA A 152 -19.50 5.38 5.33
CA ALA A 152 -20.78 5.65 4.66
C ALA A 152 -20.71 6.69 3.53
N GLY A 153 -19.51 7.17 3.18
CA GLY A 153 -19.30 8.10 2.07
C GLY A 153 -19.46 9.58 2.44
N GLN A 154 -19.56 9.94 3.73
CA GLN A 154 -19.52 11.34 4.18
C GLN A 154 -18.11 11.93 4.08
N GLN A 155 -17.45 11.66 2.95
CA GLN A 155 -16.05 12.02 2.67
C GLN A 155 -15.95 13.16 1.64
N ALA A 156 -17.03 13.87 1.39
CA ALA A 156 -17.02 14.96 0.42
C ALA A 156 -15.89 15.96 0.72
N GLY A 157 -14.92 16.04 -0.18
CA GLY A 157 -13.76 16.92 -0.07
C GLY A 157 -12.51 16.31 0.58
N LEU A 158 -12.56 15.12 1.18
CA LEU A 158 -11.37 14.48 1.79
C LEU A 158 -10.44 13.83 0.74
N VAL A 159 -10.96 13.47 -0.42
CA VAL A 159 -10.19 12.80 -1.47
C VAL A 159 -10.20 13.65 -2.72
N SER A 160 -9.01 14.04 -3.17
CA SER A 160 -8.84 14.76 -4.44
C SER A 160 -9.20 13.86 -5.63
N ALA A 161 -9.87 14.43 -6.64
CA ALA A 161 -10.12 13.78 -7.92
C ALA A 161 -8.84 13.67 -8.79
N GLN A 162 -7.67 14.06 -8.26
CA GLN A 162 -6.41 14.06 -8.97
C GLN A 162 -5.99 12.65 -9.40
N SER A 163 -5.39 12.57 -10.59
CA SER A 163 -4.79 11.36 -11.12
C SER A 163 -3.30 11.33 -10.81
N TYR A 164 -2.81 10.17 -10.38
CA TYR A 164 -1.41 9.94 -10.02
C TYR A 164 -0.76 8.98 -10.99
N GLN A 165 0.35 9.42 -11.58
CA GLN A 165 1.09 8.62 -12.54
C GLN A 165 1.96 7.58 -11.84
N VAL A 166 1.98 6.37 -12.41
CA VAL A 166 2.86 5.27 -12.02
C VAL A 166 3.84 5.00 -13.15
N ASN A 167 5.13 5.23 -12.89
CA ASN A 167 6.21 5.08 -13.87
C ASN A 167 7.21 3.98 -13.49
N ALA A 168 7.15 3.46 -12.28
CA ALA A 168 8.03 2.42 -11.79
C ALA A 168 7.37 1.58 -10.69
N LEU A 169 7.90 0.38 -10.50
CA LEU A 169 7.71 -0.40 -9.29
C LEU A 169 9.04 -0.52 -8.54
N TYR A 170 8.95 -0.81 -7.25
CA TYR A 170 10.07 -0.74 -6.32
C TYR A 170 10.20 -2.04 -5.56
N VAL A 171 11.41 -2.58 -5.48
CA VAL A 171 11.76 -3.65 -4.53
C VAL A 171 12.27 -2.99 -3.27
N MET A 172 11.60 -3.26 -2.15
CA MET A 172 11.78 -2.54 -0.89
C MET A 172 12.23 -3.47 0.23
N LYS A 173 13.22 -3.02 1.01
CA LYS A 173 13.56 -3.61 2.31
C LYS A 173 12.71 -2.98 3.40
N SER A 174 12.24 -3.79 4.35
CA SER A 174 11.53 -3.35 5.54
C SER A 174 12.30 -3.69 6.80
N GLU A 175 12.53 -2.70 7.65
CA GLU A 175 13.10 -2.88 8.98
C GLU A 175 12.09 -2.44 10.03
N LEU A 176 11.83 -3.30 11.01
CA LEU A 176 10.84 -3.06 12.05
C LEU A 176 11.51 -2.53 13.31
N PHE A 177 11.14 -1.33 13.73
CA PHE A 177 11.58 -0.69 14.95
C PHE A 177 10.41 -0.54 15.94
N ARG A 178 10.71 -0.27 17.20
CA ARG A 178 9.68 0.02 18.23
C ARG A 178 8.83 1.24 17.86
N THR A 179 9.42 2.20 17.15
CA THR A 179 8.79 3.44 16.68
C THR A 179 7.94 3.23 15.43
N GLY A 180 8.23 2.23 14.61
CA GLY A 180 7.53 1.95 13.34
C GLY A 180 8.38 1.13 12.39
N ALA A 181 7.94 1.02 11.15
CA ALA A 181 8.71 0.42 10.07
C ALA A 181 9.50 1.49 9.32
N SER A 182 10.73 1.18 8.97
CA SER A 182 11.54 1.94 8.02
C SER A 182 11.67 1.15 6.72
N TYR A 183 11.68 1.85 5.60
CA TYR A 183 11.74 1.26 4.27
C TYR A 183 12.94 1.82 3.51
N THR A 184 13.65 0.92 2.83
CA THR A 184 14.80 1.27 1.98
C THR A 184 14.55 0.70 0.59
N CYS A 185 14.68 1.54 -0.44
CA CYS A 185 14.60 1.09 -1.82
C CYS A 185 15.85 0.31 -2.19
N LEU A 186 15.68 -0.95 -2.63
CA LEU A 186 16.75 -1.82 -3.10
C LEU A 186 16.90 -1.75 -4.62
N ARG A 187 15.78 -1.62 -5.34
CA ARG A 187 15.75 -1.52 -6.80
C ARG A 187 14.54 -0.73 -7.27
N VAL A 188 14.75 0.14 -8.25
CA VAL A 188 13.70 0.81 -9.04
C VAL A 188 13.60 0.12 -10.39
N CYS A 189 12.41 -0.30 -10.78
CA CYS A 189 12.12 -0.97 -12.05
C CYS A 189 11.16 -0.10 -12.85
N ALA A 190 11.68 0.61 -13.87
CA ALA A 190 10.88 1.51 -14.69
C ALA A 190 9.86 0.73 -15.53
N LEU A 191 8.64 1.23 -15.62
CA LEU A 191 7.63 0.78 -16.58
C LEU A 191 7.94 1.32 -17.98
N GLN A 192 7.37 0.66 -19.01
CA GLN A 192 7.51 1.09 -20.41
C GLN A 192 6.59 2.27 -20.75
#